data_3135dd19ed66a238c72ca89c912044e3
#
_entry.id   3135dd19ed66a238c72ca89c912044e3
#
_cell.length_a   1.000
_cell.length_b   1.000
_cell.length_c   1.000
_cell.angle_alpha   90.00
_cell.angle_beta   90.00
_cell.angle_gamma   90.00
#
_symmetry.space_group_name_H-M   'P 1'
#
loop_
_entity.id
_entity.type
_entity.pdbx_description
1 polymer ?
#
loop_
_entity_poly.entity_id
_entity_poly.type
_entity_poly.pdbx_seq_one_letter_code
_entity_poly.pdbx_strand_id
1 'polypeptide(L)'
;MTFPAPIGIAIAPHAGAVNAVQDVIAQARTAQQAGIGRVWFGQRFDYDSLSLAAVVGSAVPGLAVGTSVVPINPRHPLVVASQAQTAHAAADRRFTLGLGLGAPTLEQPAFGVGSDRPVRRLREYLTVLRSVFTTGTVDFTGDTLTAVTPMPAAVAGGDNPDVVVAAMGPQALAAAGELADGIVPFLAGPRTLGDYIVPRLTAAADAAGRPRPRVIAGVAAVVTTEPERVRAQAAEQMAFYDTIPSYRAVLDREGVASAADLAVIGTEAEVEDRLREYVDAGATELLVTQTDLGGTEAQLDTWRFLGAATA
;
A
#
# COMPACT_ATOMS: atom_id res chain seq x y z
N MET A 1 -1.13 25.14 8.21
CA MET A 1 0.15 24.55 8.71
C MET A 1 0.42 23.33 7.85
N THR A 2 1.55 23.18 7.19
CA THR A 2 1.81 22.07 6.26
C THR A 2 2.18 20.82 7.04
N PHE A 3 1.57 19.68 6.72
CA PHE A 3 1.90 18.37 7.31
C PHE A 3 3.31 17.94 6.89
N PRO A 4 4.14 17.39 7.77
CA PRO A 4 5.56 17.15 7.49
C PRO A 4 5.85 15.98 6.53
N ALA A 5 4.83 15.24 6.09
CA ALA A 5 4.97 14.10 5.18
C ALA A 5 3.83 14.09 4.15
N PRO A 6 4.07 13.59 2.92
CA PRO A 6 3.01 13.39 1.93
C PRO A 6 1.92 12.45 2.45
N ILE A 7 0.65 12.77 2.13
CA ILE A 7 -0.51 11.95 2.46
C ILE A 7 -1.17 11.49 1.16
N GLY A 8 -1.40 10.19 1.04
CA GLY A 8 -2.25 9.59 0.02
C GLY A 8 -3.46 8.90 0.66
N ILE A 9 -4.46 8.60 -0.13
CA ILE A 9 -5.66 7.89 0.34
C ILE A 9 -5.88 6.59 -0.42
N ALA A 10 -6.47 5.60 0.24
CA ALA A 10 -6.99 4.40 -0.43
C ALA A 10 -8.39 4.68 -0.96
N ILE A 11 -8.65 4.30 -2.21
CA ILE A 11 -9.98 4.36 -2.82
C ILE A 11 -10.33 3.02 -3.47
N ALA A 12 -11.62 2.72 -3.49
CA ALA A 12 -12.18 1.53 -4.10
C ALA A 12 -13.56 1.85 -4.71
N PRO A 13 -14.07 1.04 -5.63
CA PRO A 13 -15.44 1.25 -6.13
C PRO A 13 -16.46 1.23 -4.99
N HIS A 14 -17.39 2.16 -5.02
CA HIS A 14 -18.51 2.15 -4.08
C HIS A 14 -19.38 0.91 -4.29
N ALA A 15 -19.96 0.40 -3.20
CA ALA A 15 -20.93 -0.69 -3.28
C ALA A 15 -22.13 -0.26 -4.15
N GLY A 16 -22.47 -1.09 -5.15
CA GLY A 16 -23.57 -0.80 -6.08
C GLY A 16 -23.23 0.16 -7.23
N ALA A 17 -21.96 0.55 -7.41
CA ALA A 17 -21.55 1.34 -8.56
C ALA A 17 -21.93 0.64 -9.87
N VAL A 18 -22.59 1.36 -10.79
CA VAL A 18 -23.00 0.82 -12.11
C VAL A 18 -21.77 0.48 -12.96
N ASN A 19 -20.70 1.25 -12.82
CA ASN A 19 -19.42 1.01 -13.47
C ASN A 19 -18.28 1.32 -12.49
N ALA A 20 -17.66 0.27 -11.96
CA ALA A 20 -16.61 0.35 -10.97
C ALA A 20 -15.41 1.23 -11.42
N VAL A 21 -15.02 1.16 -12.69
CA VAL A 21 -13.88 1.92 -13.21
C VAL A 21 -14.20 3.41 -13.29
N GLN A 22 -15.39 3.78 -13.81
CA GLN A 22 -15.81 5.18 -13.89
C GLN A 22 -16.04 5.78 -12.50
N ASP A 23 -16.55 4.99 -11.55
CA ASP A 23 -16.71 5.41 -10.16
C ASP A 23 -15.36 5.76 -9.51
N VAL A 24 -14.35 4.89 -9.66
CA VAL A 24 -13.00 5.15 -9.13
C VAL A 24 -12.34 6.35 -9.81
N ILE A 25 -12.53 6.55 -11.12
CA ILE A 25 -12.03 7.75 -11.81
C ILE A 25 -12.69 9.01 -11.23
N ALA A 26 -14.00 8.98 -10.97
CA ALA A 26 -14.71 10.11 -10.37
C ALA A 26 -14.19 10.40 -8.94
N GLN A 27 -14.03 9.36 -8.11
CA GLN A 27 -13.42 9.49 -6.79
C GLN A 27 -12.01 10.10 -6.85
N ALA A 28 -11.16 9.63 -7.77
CA ALA A 28 -9.80 10.12 -7.93
C ALA A 28 -9.77 11.62 -8.32
N ARG A 29 -10.69 12.07 -9.18
CA ARG A 29 -10.86 13.50 -9.52
C ARG A 29 -11.30 14.30 -8.30
N THR A 30 -12.26 13.80 -7.53
CA THR A 30 -12.72 14.45 -6.29
C THR A 30 -11.60 14.57 -5.27
N ALA A 31 -10.81 13.51 -5.10
CA ALA A 31 -9.64 13.51 -4.22
C ALA A 31 -8.61 14.55 -4.67
N GLN A 32 -8.29 14.62 -5.97
CA GLN A 32 -7.37 15.62 -6.52
C GLN A 32 -7.89 17.05 -6.31
N GLN A 33 -9.18 17.28 -6.51
CA GLN A 33 -9.82 18.59 -6.25
C GLN A 33 -9.78 18.98 -4.78
N ALA A 34 -9.80 17.99 -3.88
CA ALA A 34 -9.62 18.20 -2.44
C ALA A 34 -8.15 18.47 -2.04
N GLY A 35 -7.19 18.39 -2.98
CA GLY A 35 -5.76 18.60 -2.70
C GLY A 35 -4.96 17.32 -2.48
N ILE A 36 -5.57 16.14 -2.59
CA ILE A 36 -4.87 14.86 -2.45
C ILE A 36 -3.97 14.62 -3.66
N GLY A 37 -2.68 14.45 -3.42
CA GLY A 37 -1.69 14.21 -4.48
C GLY A 37 -1.51 12.76 -4.90
N ARG A 38 -2.05 11.78 -4.15
CA ARG A 38 -1.85 10.36 -4.41
C ARG A 38 -3.04 9.51 -4.00
N VAL A 39 -3.39 8.51 -4.83
CA VAL A 39 -4.40 7.50 -4.50
C VAL A 39 -3.82 6.08 -4.63
N TRP A 40 -4.34 5.16 -3.82
CA TRP A 40 -3.89 3.79 -3.73
C TRP A 40 -5.03 2.81 -3.93
N PHE A 41 -4.73 1.68 -4.59
CA PHE A 41 -5.71 0.63 -4.91
C PHE A 41 -5.30 -0.69 -4.27
N GLY A 42 -6.15 -1.24 -3.41
CA GLY A 42 -6.02 -2.61 -2.92
C GLY A 42 -6.40 -3.62 -4.00
N GLN A 43 -5.72 -4.77 -4.08
CA GLN A 43 -6.17 -5.86 -4.94
C GLN A 43 -7.36 -6.58 -4.32
N ARG A 44 -8.40 -6.75 -5.10
CA ARG A 44 -9.60 -7.52 -4.75
C ARG A 44 -9.86 -8.60 -5.79
N PHE A 45 -10.92 -9.41 -5.60
CA PHE A 45 -11.32 -10.44 -6.57
C PHE A 45 -12.19 -9.88 -7.70
N ASP A 46 -12.84 -8.76 -7.49
CA ASP A 46 -13.80 -8.13 -8.40
C ASP A 46 -13.16 -7.13 -9.37
N TYR A 47 -11.94 -6.63 -9.08
CA TYR A 47 -11.20 -5.78 -9.98
C TYR A 47 -9.67 -5.97 -9.84
N ASP A 48 -8.96 -5.57 -10.89
CA ASP A 48 -7.49 -5.59 -10.92
C ASP A 48 -6.90 -4.21 -10.59
N SER A 49 -6.13 -4.15 -9.51
CA SER A 49 -5.57 -2.89 -9.01
C SER A 49 -4.51 -2.28 -9.93
N LEU A 50 -3.72 -3.09 -10.66
CA LEU A 50 -2.73 -2.59 -11.63
C LEU A 50 -3.41 -1.96 -12.85
N SER A 51 -4.48 -2.61 -13.34
CA SER A 51 -5.30 -2.05 -14.42
C SER A 51 -5.98 -0.75 -14.00
N LEU A 52 -6.54 -0.69 -12.76
CA LEU A 52 -7.11 0.55 -12.22
C LEU A 52 -6.06 1.66 -12.11
N ALA A 53 -4.85 1.34 -11.62
CA ALA A 53 -3.78 2.32 -11.51
C ALA A 53 -3.40 2.91 -12.87
N ALA A 54 -3.30 2.09 -13.92
CA ALA A 54 -3.02 2.55 -15.29
C ALA A 54 -4.13 3.46 -15.83
N VAL A 55 -5.39 3.04 -15.67
CA VAL A 55 -6.55 3.78 -16.18
C VAL A 55 -6.72 5.10 -15.43
N VAL A 56 -6.64 5.11 -14.09
CA VAL A 56 -6.78 6.32 -13.29
C VAL A 56 -5.61 7.26 -13.52
N GLY A 57 -4.36 6.74 -13.56
CA GLY A 57 -3.17 7.54 -13.82
C GLY A 57 -3.23 8.28 -15.17
N SER A 58 -3.81 7.63 -16.20
CA SER A 58 -4.05 8.25 -17.50
C SER A 58 -5.22 9.23 -17.50
N ALA A 59 -6.32 8.91 -16.77
CA ALA A 59 -7.56 9.72 -16.78
C ALA A 59 -7.51 10.94 -15.85
N VAL A 60 -6.57 10.99 -14.90
CA VAL A 60 -6.41 12.06 -13.90
C VAL A 60 -4.95 12.54 -13.89
N PRO A 61 -4.55 13.34 -14.89
CA PRO A 61 -3.17 13.81 -15.01
C PRO A 61 -2.71 14.58 -13.77
N GLY A 62 -1.47 14.34 -13.36
CA GLY A 62 -0.88 14.98 -12.17
C GLY A 62 -1.08 14.21 -10.87
N LEU A 63 -2.08 13.33 -10.78
CA LEU A 63 -2.29 12.49 -9.62
C LEU A 63 -1.31 11.31 -9.62
N ALA A 64 -0.63 11.07 -8.51
CA ALA A 64 0.16 9.86 -8.33
C ALA A 64 -0.76 8.69 -7.96
N VAL A 65 -0.41 7.50 -8.45
CA VAL A 65 -1.20 6.28 -8.19
C VAL A 65 -0.30 5.16 -7.67
N GLY A 66 -0.87 4.23 -6.92
CA GLY A 66 -0.12 3.08 -6.42
C GLY A 66 -1.02 1.90 -6.06
N THR A 67 -0.40 0.76 -5.80
CA THR A 67 -1.13 -0.42 -5.29
C THR A 67 -0.81 -0.69 -3.82
N SER A 68 -1.83 -1.01 -3.02
CA SER A 68 -1.69 -1.31 -1.58
C SER A 68 -2.56 -2.51 -1.16
N VAL A 69 -2.23 -3.73 -1.55
CA VAL A 69 -1.07 -4.17 -2.32
C VAL A 69 -1.48 -5.27 -3.28
N VAL A 70 -0.66 -5.56 -4.29
CA VAL A 70 -0.83 -6.73 -5.16
C VAL A 70 -0.18 -7.94 -4.49
N PRO A 71 -0.90 -9.05 -4.25
CA PRO A 71 -0.27 -10.30 -3.80
C PRO A 71 0.68 -10.87 -4.85
N ILE A 72 1.83 -11.35 -4.39
CA ILE A 72 2.82 -12.01 -5.29
C ILE A 72 2.33 -13.35 -5.85
N ASN A 73 1.28 -13.91 -5.29
CA ASN A 73 0.54 -15.04 -5.84
C ASN A 73 -0.85 -14.56 -6.33
N PRO A 74 -1.41 -15.15 -7.38
CA PRO A 74 -0.83 -16.18 -8.27
C PRO A 74 0.01 -15.59 -9.42
N ARG A 75 0.27 -14.28 -9.44
CA ARG A 75 0.93 -13.61 -10.56
C ARG A 75 2.42 -13.96 -10.65
N HIS A 76 2.89 -14.23 -11.86
CA HIS A 76 4.32 -14.36 -12.14
C HIS A 76 5.00 -12.97 -12.17
N PRO A 77 6.24 -12.79 -11.66
CA PRO A 77 6.90 -11.49 -11.64
C PRO A 77 7.09 -10.84 -13.02
N LEU A 78 7.28 -11.62 -14.09
CA LEU A 78 7.34 -11.07 -15.46
C LEU A 78 6.00 -10.42 -15.88
N VAL A 79 4.88 -11.00 -15.48
CA VAL A 79 3.55 -10.42 -15.74
C VAL A 79 3.39 -9.11 -14.97
N VAL A 80 3.74 -9.11 -13.68
CA VAL A 80 3.66 -7.90 -12.86
C VAL A 80 4.65 -6.84 -13.33
N ALA A 81 5.83 -7.22 -13.79
CA ALA A 81 6.80 -6.28 -14.35
C ALA A 81 6.23 -5.51 -15.55
N SER A 82 5.61 -6.22 -16.51
CA SER A 82 4.99 -5.55 -17.66
C SER A 82 3.79 -4.68 -17.26
N GLN A 83 2.93 -5.15 -16.36
CA GLN A 83 1.79 -4.39 -15.84
C GLN A 83 2.24 -3.11 -15.10
N ALA A 84 3.24 -3.25 -14.20
CA ALA A 84 3.77 -2.11 -13.42
C ALA A 84 4.41 -1.04 -14.31
N GLN A 85 5.23 -1.44 -15.29
CA GLN A 85 5.82 -0.51 -16.26
C GLN A 85 4.74 0.18 -17.12
N THR A 86 3.70 -0.56 -17.52
CA THR A 86 2.56 0.01 -18.28
C THR A 86 1.80 1.03 -17.42
N ALA A 87 1.52 0.71 -16.16
CA ALA A 87 0.88 1.65 -15.24
C ALA A 87 1.76 2.88 -14.95
N HIS A 88 3.07 2.68 -14.84
CA HIS A 88 4.03 3.77 -14.62
C HIS A 88 4.07 4.73 -15.83
N ALA A 89 4.12 4.19 -17.05
CA ALA A 89 4.03 5.00 -18.27
C ALA A 89 2.69 5.74 -18.38
N ALA A 90 1.56 5.06 -18.11
CA ALA A 90 0.23 5.65 -18.15
C ALA A 90 0.03 6.77 -17.13
N ALA A 91 0.69 6.69 -15.97
CA ALA A 91 0.67 7.71 -14.91
C ALA A 91 1.79 8.76 -15.06
N ASP A 92 2.42 8.87 -16.18
CA ASP A 92 3.56 9.78 -16.42
C ASP A 92 4.63 9.66 -15.31
N ARG A 93 5.08 8.44 -15.06
CA ARG A 93 6.10 8.05 -14.06
C ARG A 93 5.69 8.29 -12.59
N ARG A 94 4.40 8.45 -12.30
CA ARG A 94 3.87 8.66 -10.95
C ARG A 94 3.18 7.42 -10.37
N PHE A 95 3.61 6.22 -10.73
CA PHE A 95 3.10 4.96 -10.18
C PHE A 95 4.10 4.34 -9.20
N THR A 96 3.58 3.79 -8.09
CA THR A 96 4.33 2.97 -7.13
C THR A 96 3.71 1.57 -7.08
N LEU A 97 4.53 0.53 -7.27
CA LEU A 97 4.12 -0.86 -7.14
C LEU A 97 4.18 -1.31 -5.68
N GLY A 98 3.04 -1.49 -5.04
CA GLY A 98 2.97 -2.13 -3.73
C GLY A 98 2.68 -3.62 -3.85
N LEU A 99 3.51 -4.45 -3.23
CA LEU A 99 3.44 -5.91 -3.23
C LEU A 99 3.15 -6.46 -1.83
N GLY A 100 2.45 -7.57 -1.76
CA GLY A 100 2.20 -8.31 -0.53
C GLY A 100 2.54 -9.79 -0.66
N LEU A 101 2.83 -10.42 0.48
CA LEU A 101 3.06 -11.88 0.57
C LEU A 101 1.80 -12.69 0.25
N GLY A 102 0.64 -12.04 0.28
CA GLY A 102 -0.66 -12.69 0.16
C GLY A 102 -1.17 -13.26 1.48
N ALA A 103 -2.38 -13.81 1.42
CA ALA A 103 -3.04 -14.49 2.54
C ALA A 103 -3.34 -15.94 2.14
N PRO A 104 -2.59 -16.93 2.63
CA PRO A 104 -2.78 -18.33 2.23
C PRO A 104 -4.21 -18.85 2.46
N THR A 105 -4.89 -18.36 3.48
CA THR A 105 -6.28 -18.70 3.80
C THR A 105 -7.27 -18.24 2.72
N LEU A 106 -6.93 -17.23 1.93
CA LEU A 106 -7.73 -16.73 0.82
C LEU A 106 -7.23 -17.28 -0.53
N GLU A 107 -5.91 -17.32 -0.72
CA GLU A 107 -5.30 -17.65 -2.01
C GLU A 107 -5.37 -19.16 -2.33
N GLN A 108 -5.17 -20.00 -1.32
CA GLN A 108 -5.23 -21.46 -1.53
C GLN A 108 -6.61 -21.92 -2.02
N PRO A 109 -7.73 -21.53 -1.39
CA PRO A 109 -9.06 -21.89 -1.91
C PRO A 109 -9.39 -21.25 -3.26
N ALA A 110 -8.95 -19.99 -3.47
CA ALA A 110 -9.31 -19.23 -4.67
C ALA A 110 -8.51 -19.62 -5.90
N PHE A 111 -7.23 -19.91 -5.75
CA PHE A 111 -6.30 -20.08 -6.88
C PHE A 111 -5.60 -21.44 -6.89
N GLY A 112 -5.78 -22.27 -5.87
CA GLY A 112 -5.05 -23.53 -5.73
C GLY A 112 -3.54 -23.36 -5.55
N VAL A 113 -3.08 -22.14 -5.22
CA VAL A 113 -1.67 -21.83 -5.03
C VAL A 113 -1.38 -21.47 -3.58
N GLY A 114 -0.25 -21.90 -3.10
CA GLY A 114 0.29 -21.56 -1.79
C GLY A 114 1.80 -21.46 -1.89
N SER A 115 2.40 -20.95 -0.85
CA SER A 115 3.86 -20.90 -0.74
C SER A 115 4.27 -21.39 0.64
N ASP A 116 4.99 -22.51 0.69
CA ASP A 116 5.58 -23.03 1.92
C ASP A 116 6.77 -22.15 2.36
N ARG A 117 7.29 -21.33 1.45
CA ARG A 117 8.45 -20.45 1.66
C ARG A 117 8.16 -19.01 1.19
N PRO A 118 7.18 -18.31 1.80
CA PRO A 118 6.66 -17.04 1.25
C PRO A 118 7.74 -15.94 1.20
N VAL A 119 8.61 -15.84 2.18
CA VAL A 119 9.68 -14.83 2.19
C VAL A 119 10.78 -15.17 1.16
N ARG A 120 11.09 -16.46 0.96
CA ARG A 120 12.01 -16.86 -0.11
C ARG A 120 11.45 -16.46 -1.47
N ARG A 121 10.17 -16.76 -1.71
CA ARG A 121 9.48 -16.37 -2.93
C ARG A 121 9.46 -14.85 -3.12
N LEU A 122 9.22 -14.07 -2.06
CA LEU A 122 9.29 -12.62 -2.13
C LEU A 122 10.69 -12.14 -2.56
N ARG A 123 11.76 -12.69 -2.00
CA ARG A 123 13.14 -12.33 -2.40
C ARG A 123 13.41 -12.61 -3.87
N GLU A 124 13.05 -13.79 -4.34
CA GLU A 124 13.21 -14.18 -5.74
C GLU A 124 12.37 -13.28 -6.66
N TYR A 125 11.14 -12.98 -6.25
CA TYR A 125 10.23 -12.08 -6.94
C TYR A 125 10.80 -10.67 -7.10
N LEU A 126 11.29 -10.08 -6.02
CA LEU A 126 11.92 -8.76 -6.02
C LEU A 126 13.21 -8.74 -6.85
N THR A 127 14.01 -9.81 -6.81
CA THR A 127 15.22 -9.95 -7.64
C THR A 127 14.88 -9.91 -9.13
N VAL A 128 13.84 -10.64 -9.54
CA VAL A 128 13.36 -10.64 -10.93
C VAL A 128 12.87 -9.25 -11.34
N LEU A 129 12.02 -8.62 -10.53
CA LEU A 129 11.50 -7.28 -10.82
C LEU A 129 12.61 -6.26 -10.97
N ARG A 130 13.58 -6.23 -10.06
CA ARG A 130 14.73 -5.32 -10.13
C ARG A 130 15.54 -5.52 -11.40
N SER A 131 15.81 -6.78 -11.79
CA SER A 131 16.51 -7.07 -13.04
C SER A 131 15.77 -6.48 -14.23
N VAL A 132 14.47 -6.79 -14.37
CA VAL A 132 13.63 -6.28 -15.48
C VAL A 132 13.57 -4.75 -15.48
N PHE A 133 13.37 -4.11 -14.33
CA PHE A 133 13.24 -2.65 -14.25
C PHE A 133 14.54 -1.90 -14.54
N THR A 134 15.69 -2.49 -14.22
CA THR A 134 16.99 -1.83 -14.42
C THR A 134 17.64 -2.14 -15.76
N THR A 135 17.48 -3.37 -16.25
CA THR A 135 18.19 -3.86 -17.47
C THR A 135 17.27 -4.18 -18.64
N GLY A 136 15.96 -4.25 -18.40
CA GLY A 136 14.98 -4.69 -19.39
C GLY A 136 15.00 -6.21 -19.67
N THR A 137 15.81 -6.97 -18.93
CA THR A 137 15.95 -8.43 -19.12
C THR A 137 16.13 -9.15 -17.80
N VAL A 138 15.89 -10.47 -17.78
CA VAL A 138 16.23 -11.34 -16.66
C VAL A 138 16.52 -12.77 -17.15
N ASP A 139 17.49 -13.41 -16.53
CA ASP A 139 17.73 -14.84 -16.59
C ASP A 139 17.95 -15.33 -15.16
N PHE A 140 16.89 -15.89 -14.57
CA PHE A 140 16.85 -16.25 -13.16
C PHE A 140 16.19 -17.60 -12.96
N THR A 141 16.88 -18.50 -12.26
CA THR A 141 16.34 -19.77 -11.77
C THR A 141 16.51 -19.84 -10.27
N GLY A 142 15.41 -19.76 -9.53
CA GLY A 142 15.36 -19.85 -8.08
C GLY A 142 14.75 -21.14 -7.56
N ASP A 143 14.54 -21.17 -6.26
CA ASP A 143 13.93 -22.33 -5.58
C ASP A 143 12.40 -22.34 -5.72
N THR A 144 11.76 -21.18 -5.94
CA THR A 144 10.31 -21.02 -5.93
C THR A 144 9.76 -20.50 -7.25
N LEU A 145 10.61 -19.95 -8.10
CA LEU A 145 10.21 -19.48 -9.42
C LEU A 145 11.39 -19.45 -10.40
N THR A 146 11.08 -19.50 -11.69
CA THR A 146 12.01 -19.28 -12.78
C THR A 146 11.50 -18.13 -13.64
N ALA A 147 12.37 -17.23 -14.08
CA ALA A 147 12.02 -16.10 -14.94
C ALA A 147 13.12 -15.85 -15.95
N VAL A 148 12.82 -16.09 -17.22
CA VAL A 148 13.74 -15.82 -18.34
C VAL A 148 13.00 -14.99 -19.37
N THR A 149 13.55 -13.86 -19.77
CA THR A 149 12.97 -13.03 -20.84
C THR A 149 13.52 -13.44 -22.19
N PRO A 150 12.70 -13.99 -23.11
CA PRO A 150 13.16 -14.37 -24.45
C PRO A 150 13.39 -13.16 -25.38
N MET A 151 12.93 -12.00 -24.97
CA MET A 151 13.08 -10.71 -25.65
C MET A 151 13.11 -9.58 -24.60
N PRO A 152 13.53 -8.34 -24.95
CA PRO A 152 13.49 -7.21 -24.04
C PRO A 152 12.09 -6.98 -23.47
N ALA A 153 12.01 -6.79 -22.14
CA ALA A 153 10.78 -6.60 -21.38
C ALA A 153 10.61 -5.16 -20.86
N ALA A 154 11.43 -4.23 -21.36
CA ALA A 154 11.31 -2.80 -21.02
C ALA A 154 10.12 -2.15 -21.74
N VAL A 155 9.36 -1.33 -21.02
CA VAL A 155 8.27 -0.53 -21.56
C VAL A 155 8.75 0.92 -21.66
N ALA A 156 8.71 1.49 -22.86
CA ALA A 156 9.09 2.89 -23.08
C ALA A 156 8.24 3.86 -22.22
N GLY A 157 8.89 4.74 -21.48
CA GLY A 157 8.22 5.65 -20.52
C GLY A 157 7.82 5.01 -19.18
N GLY A 158 7.99 3.68 -19.05
CA GLY A 158 7.59 2.92 -17.86
C GLY A 158 8.75 2.36 -17.05
N ASP A 159 9.97 2.82 -17.30
CA ASP A 159 11.18 2.33 -16.68
C ASP A 159 11.26 2.60 -15.17
N ASN A 160 11.73 1.63 -14.43
CA ASN A 160 12.09 1.68 -13.02
C ASN A 160 11.00 2.25 -12.07
N PRO A 161 9.77 1.70 -12.04
CA PRO A 161 8.79 2.08 -11.05
C PRO A 161 9.27 1.70 -9.63
N ASP A 162 9.01 2.56 -8.64
CA ASP A 162 9.28 2.25 -7.24
C ASP A 162 8.51 1.00 -6.77
N VAL A 163 9.17 0.16 -5.97
CA VAL A 163 8.59 -1.04 -5.39
C VAL A 163 8.57 -0.95 -3.87
N VAL A 164 7.37 -1.06 -3.28
CA VAL A 164 7.18 -1.14 -1.82
C VAL A 164 6.51 -2.46 -1.43
N VAL A 165 6.78 -2.95 -0.23
CA VAL A 165 6.29 -4.26 0.24
C VAL A 165 5.46 -4.10 1.51
N ALA A 166 4.31 -4.74 1.58
CA ALA A 166 3.58 -4.93 2.84
C ALA A 166 4.35 -5.93 3.73
N ALA A 167 5.27 -5.42 4.53
CA ALA A 167 6.18 -6.19 5.36
C ALA A 167 6.09 -5.73 6.82
N MET A 168 5.86 -6.68 7.73
CA MET A 168 5.79 -6.44 9.18
C MET A 168 6.60 -7.45 9.99
N GLY A 169 6.83 -8.65 9.44
CA GLY A 169 7.65 -9.68 10.07
C GLY A 169 9.16 -9.48 9.79
N PRO A 170 10.06 -9.99 10.66
CA PRO A 170 11.48 -9.68 10.59
C PRO A 170 12.15 -10.08 9.27
N GLN A 171 11.82 -11.26 8.74
CA GLN A 171 12.39 -11.75 7.49
C GLN A 171 11.88 -10.96 6.26
N ALA A 172 10.60 -10.55 6.28
CA ALA A 172 10.03 -9.73 5.21
C ALA A 172 10.59 -8.30 5.23
N LEU A 173 10.81 -7.73 6.44
CA LEU A 173 11.47 -6.43 6.61
C LEU A 173 12.92 -6.47 6.09
N ALA A 174 13.66 -7.54 6.39
CA ALA A 174 15.00 -7.73 5.85
C ALA A 174 14.99 -7.82 4.31
N ALA A 175 14.08 -8.62 3.74
CA ALA A 175 13.94 -8.73 2.29
C ALA A 175 13.57 -7.38 1.63
N ALA A 176 12.67 -6.61 2.25
CA ALA A 176 12.28 -5.30 1.77
C ALA A 176 13.43 -4.29 1.83
N GLY A 177 14.18 -4.21 2.94
CA GLY A 177 15.34 -3.32 3.07
C GLY A 177 16.43 -3.63 2.05
N GLU A 178 16.70 -4.91 1.78
CA GLU A 178 17.71 -5.35 0.82
C GLU A 178 17.28 -5.17 -0.65
N LEU A 179 16.00 -5.32 -0.98
CA LEU A 179 15.57 -5.51 -2.37
C LEU A 179 14.43 -4.57 -2.84
N ALA A 180 13.74 -3.85 -1.95
CA ALA A 180 12.67 -2.93 -2.31
C ALA A 180 13.03 -1.47 -2.02
N ASP A 181 12.23 -0.52 -2.49
CA ASP A 181 12.44 0.91 -2.26
C ASP A 181 11.75 1.39 -0.98
N GLY A 182 10.98 0.52 -0.35
CA GLY A 182 10.32 0.78 0.92
C GLY A 182 9.29 -0.26 1.30
N ILE A 183 8.49 0.11 2.29
CA ILE A 183 7.40 -0.72 2.81
C ILE A 183 6.09 0.05 2.90
N VAL A 184 4.98 -0.69 2.93
CA VAL A 184 3.64 -0.18 3.20
C VAL A 184 2.99 -1.05 4.31
N PRO A 185 3.40 -0.87 5.58
CA PRO A 185 2.81 -1.57 6.71
C PRO A 185 1.39 -1.05 6.96
N PHE A 186 0.48 -1.96 7.31
CA PHE A 186 -0.89 -1.65 7.69
C PHE A 186 -1.18 -2.12 9.11
N LEU A 187 -1.96 -1.36 9.88
CA LEU A 187 -2.26 -1.64 11.30
C LEU A 187 -1.00 -1.75 12.19
N ALA A 188 0.06 -1.04 11.80
CA ALA A 188 1.24 -0.88 12.63
C ALA A 188 1.20 0.53 13.23
N GLY A 189 0.90 0.65 14.51
CA GLY A 189 0.84 1.93 15.21
C GLY A 189 2.21 2.56 15.40
N PRO A 190 2.27 3.81 15.93
CA PRO A 190 3.52 4.56 16.09
C PRO A 190 4.59 3.81 16.89
N ARG A 191 4.22 3.14 17.96
CA ARG A 191 5.16 2.35 18.77
C ARG A 191 5.77 1.20 17.96
N THR A 192 4.95 0.44 17.25
CA THR A 192 5.42 -0.68 16.41
C THR A 192 6.30 -0.18 15.27
N LEU A 193 5.98 0.96 14.67
CA LEU A 193 6.81 1.59 13.65
C LEU A 193 8.16 1.99 14.20
N GLY A 194 8.20 2.81 15.25
CA GLY A 194 9.41 3.39 15.80
C GLY A 194 10.33 2.36 16.48
N ASP A 195 9.77 1.46 17.29
CA ASP A 195 10.57 0.52 18.10
C ASP A 195 10.95 -0.76 17.36
N TYR A 196 10.21 -1.11 16.30
CA TYR A 196 10.40 -2.41 15.67
C TYR A 196 10.63 -2.37 14.16
N ILE A 197 9.74 -1.71 13.40
CA ILE A 197 9.76 -1.79 11.93
C ILE A 197 10.89 -0.95 11.35
N VAL A 198 10.90 0.34 11.65
CA VAL A 198 11.87 1.30 11.07
C VAL A 198 13.32 0.92 11.37
N PRO A 199 13.71 0.58 12.61
CA PRO A 199 15.09 0.18 12.89
C PRO A 199 15.55 -1.05 12.10
N ARG A 200 14.70 -2.08 11.98
CA ARG A 200 15.03 -3.31 11.24
C ARG A 200 15.11 -3.11 9.74
N LEU A 201 14.19 -2.35 9.20
CA LEU A 201 14.18 -2.01 7.78
C LEU A 201 15.42 -1.21 7.39
N THR A 202 15.75 -0.17 8.17
CA THR A 202 16.91 0.68 7.93
C THR A 202 18.20 -0.11 8.05
N ALA A 203 18.36 -0.92 9.10
CA ALA A 203 19.55 -1.76 9.27
C ALA A 203 19.76 -2.73 8.09
N ALA A 204 18.68 -3.30 7.53
CA ALA A 204 18.77 -4.18 6.37
C ALA A 204 19.16 -3.42 5.08
N ALA A 205 18.64 -2.22 4.90
CA ALA A 205 18.98 -1.35 3.77
C ALA A 205 20.45 -0.90 3.85
N ASP A 206 20.90 -0.44 5.03
CA ASP A 206 22.29 -0.03 5.27
C ASP A 206 23.28 -1.18 5.02
N ALA A 207 22.96 -2.38 5.52
CA ALA A 207 23.79 -3.57 5.29
C ALA A 207 23.88 -3.96 3.80
N ALA A 208 22.85 -3.63 3.02
CA ALA A 208 22.82 -3.85 1.57
C ALA A 208 23.36 -2.66 0.75
N GLY A 209 23.84 -1.60 1.39
CA GLY A 209 24.33 -0.38 0.74
C GLY A 209 23.25 0.37 -0.03
N ARG A 210 21.98 0.29 0.41
CA ARG A 210 20.85 0.93 -0.24
C ARG A 210 20.48 2.26 0.40
N PRO A 211 19.83 3.18 -0.33
CA PRO A 211 19.26 4.39 0.23
C PRO A 211 18.26 4.11 1.35
N ARG A 212 18.01 5.10 2.21
CA ARG A 212 16.98 5.01 3.25
C ARG A 212 15.62 4.64 2.63
N PRO A 213 14.99 3.55 3.06
CA PRO A 213 13.72 3.09 2.49
C PRO A 213 12.56 4.03 2.82
N ARG A 214 11.58 4.10 1.93
CA ARG A 214 10.29 4.72 2.19
C ARG A 214 9.51 3.89 3.21
N VAL A 215 8.83 4.55 4.13
CA VAL A 215 7.92 3.93 5.10
C VAL A 215 6.55 4.59 4.94
N ILE A 216 5.64 3.91 4.23
CA ILE A 216 4.30 4.40 3.92
C ILE A 216 3.34 3.81 4.94
N ALA A 217 3.08 4.50 6.04
CA ALA A 217 2.22 3.96 7.09
C ALA A 217 0.75 3.96 6.66
N GLY A 218 0.15 2.76 6.60
CA GLY A 218 -1.28 2.57 6.34
C GLY A 218 -2.10 2.78 7.62
N VAL A 219 -2.94 3.82 7.64
CA VAL A 219 -3.72 4.24 8.81
C VAL A 219 -5.17 4.41 8.45
N ALA A 220 -6.08 3.73 9.15
CA ALA A 220 -7.51 4.02 9.05
C ALA A 220 -7.78 5.38 9.74
N ALA A 221 -8.34 6.36 9.02
CA ALA A 221 -8.62 7.65 9.64
C ALA A 221 -9.88 8.32 9.07
N VAL A 222 -10.66 8.95 9.97
CA VAL A 222 -11.90 9.67 9.64
C VAL A 222 -12.02 10.92 10.49
N VAL A 223 -12.19 12.07 9.85
CA VAL A 223 -12.64 13.30 10.49
C VAL A 223 -14.17 13.25 10.66
N THR A 224 -14.65 13.46 11.89
CA THR A 224 -16.08 13.36 12.17
C THR A 224 -16.46 14.10 13.47
N THR A 225 -17.69 14.57 13.52
CA THR A 225 -18.34 15.08 14.75
C THR A 225 -19.09 14.00 15.54
N GLU A 226 -19.15 12.76 15.00
CA GLU A 226 -19.84 11.61 15.61
C GLU A 226 -18.85 10.45 15.91
N PRO A 227 -17.79 10.67 16.70
CA PRO A 227 -16.70 9.70 16.82
C PRO A 227 -17.17 8.34 17.38
N GLU A 228 -18.11 8.31 18.31
CA GLU A 228 -18.59 7.06 18.89
C GLU A 228 -19.32 6.17 17.87
N ARG A 229 -20.12 6.77 17.00
CA ARG A 229 -20.79 6.04 15.91
C ARG A 229 -19.78 5.46 14.93
N VAL A 230 -18.78 6.25 14.54
CA VAL A 230 -17.75 5.82 13.59
C VAL A 230 -16.83 4.76 14.21
N ARG A 231 -16.51 4.85 15.51
CA ARG A 231 -15.74 3.80 16.22
C ARG A 231 -16.50 2.46 16.26
N ALA A 232 -17.81 2.49 16.47
CA ALA A 232 -18.63 1.28 16.41
C ALA A 232 -18.59 0.64 15.00
N GLN A 233 -18.66 1.44 13.95
CA GLN A 233 -18.51 0.96 12.56
C GLN A 233 -17.11 0.42 12.28
N ALA A 234 -16.07 1.07 12.79
CA ALA A 234 -14.71 0.59 12.69
C ALA A 234 -14.53 -0.78 13.37
N ALA A 235 -15.08 -0.96 14.56
CA ALA A 235 -15.05 -2.22 15.30
C ALA A 235 -15.70 -3.37 14.51
N GLU A 236 -16.80 -3.12 13.82
CA GLU A 236 -17.48 -4.10 12.97
C GLU A 236 -16.66 -4.42 11.70
N GLN A 237 -16.28 -3.38 10.95
CA GLN A 237 -15.66 -3.56 9.63
C GLN A 237 -14.21 -4.05 9.72
N MET A 238 -13.49 -3.72 10.78
CA MET A 238 -12.10 -4.10 10.97
C MET A 238 -11.91 -5.40 11.75
N ALA A 239 -12.97 -6.01 12.30
CA ALA A 239 -12.89 -7.25 13.08
C ALA A 239 -12.22 -8.42 12.34
N PHE A 240 -12.33 -8.45 11.01
CA PHE A 240 -11.66 -9.47 10.19
C PHE A 240 -10.13 -9.49 10.40
N TYR A 241 -9.50 -8.34 10.57
CA TYR A 241 -8.05 -8.25 10.76
C TYR A 241 -7.59 -8.89 12.07
N ASP A 242 -8.42 -8.90 13.11
CA ASP A 242 -8.12 -9.53 14.39
C ASP A 242 -7.96 -11.05 14.28
N THR A 243 -8.53 -11.66 13.24
CA THR A 243 -8.46 -13.10 12.97
C THR A 243 -7.20 -13.52 12.22
N ILE A 244 -6.43 -12.58 11.70
CA ILE A 244 -5.24 -12.84 10.87
C ILE A 244 -3.99 -12.83 11.76
N PRO A 245 -3.24 -13.95 11.88
CA PRO A 245 -2.11 -14.07 12.81
C PRO A 245 -1.02 -13.00 12.63
N SER A 246 -0.75 -12.56 11.40
CA SER A 246 0.26 -11.54 11.12
C SER A 246 -0.15 -10.16 11.66
N TYR A 247 -1.43 -9.81 11.61
CA TYR A 247 -1.94 -8.58 12.21
C TYR A 247 -2.02 -8.72 13.74
N ARG A 248 -2.47 -9.86 14.26
CA ARG A 248 -2.50 -10.07 15.72
C ARG A 248 -1.13 -9.82 16.36
N ALA A 249 -0.05 -10.34 15.76
CA ALA A 249 1.31 -10.11 16.25
C ALA A 249 1.73 -8.62 16.24
N VAL A 250 1.18 -7.81 15.34
CA VAL A 250 1.43 -6.36 15.27
C VAL A 250 0.62 -5.62 16.33
N LEU A 251 -0.66 -5.96 16.51
CA LEU A 251 -1.53 -5.39 17.53
C LEU A 251 -1.02 -5.67 18.94
N ASP A 252 -0.54 -6.90 19.21
CA ASP A 252 0.07 -7.29 20.49
C ASP A 252 1.32 -6.45 20.79
N ARG A 253 2.13 -6.17 19.76
CA ARG A 253 3.34 -5.32 19.90
C ARG A 253 2.97 -3.88 20.17
N GLU A 254 1.94 -3.37 19.52
CA GLU A 254 1.41 -2.04 19.78
C GLU A 254 0.79 -1.92 21.18
N GLY A 255 0.26 -3.02 21.69
CA GLY A 255 -0.39 -3.08 23.01
C GLY A 255 -1.87 -2.73 22.95
N VAL A 256 -2.51 -2.95 21.80
CA VAL A 256 -3.94 -2.71 21.59
C VAL A 256 -4.72 -4.02 21.49
N ALA A 257 -6.01 -3.99 21.84
CA ALA A 257 -6.86 -5.17 21.87
C ALA A 257 -7.36 -5.59 20.49
N SER A 258 -7.64 -4.63 19.61
CA SER A 258 -8.23 -4.85 18.29
C SER A 258 -7.63 -3.94 17.20
N ALA A 259 -7.86 -4.30 15.95
CA ALA A 259 -7.48 -3.48 14.80
C ALA A 259 -8.18 -2.10 14.81
N ALA A 260 -9.41 -2.06 15.29
CA ALA A 260 -10.19 -0.83 15.38
C ALA A 260 -9.60 0.18 16.39
N ASP A 261 -8.85 -0.27 17.40
CA ASP A 261 -8.19 0.61 18.36
C ASP A 261 -7.09 1.49 17.70
N LEU A 262 -6.62 1.10 16.52
CA LEU A 262 -5.66 1.86 15.72
C LEU A 262 -6.34 2.83 14.73
N ALA A 263 -7.66 2.80 14.61
CA ALA A 263 -8.37 3.75 13.78
C ALA A 263 -8.34 5.15 14.41
N VAL A 264 -7.90 6.13 13.64
CA VAL A 264 -7.80 7.53 14.05
C VAL A 264 -9.12 8.22 13.71
N ILE A 265 -9.98 8.42 14.71
CA ILE A 265 -11.36 8.91 14.53
C ILE A 265 -11.61 10.07 15.50
N GLY A 266 -11.95 11.24 14.97
CA GLY A 266 -12.20 12.43 15.78
C GLY A 266 -12.31 13.71 14.96
N THR A 267 -12.12 14.83 15.62
CA THR A 267 -12.01 16.17 15.02
C THR A 267 -10.76 16.28 14.15
N GLU A 268 -10.69 17.30 13.31
CA GLU A 268 -9.49 17.59 12.49
C GLU A 268 -8.21 17.66 13.33
N ALA A 269 -8.27 18.35 14.49
CA ALA A 269 -7.12 18.51 15.40
C ALA A 269 -6.68 17.15 15.99
N GLU A 270 -7.63 16.32 16.45
CA GLU A 270 -7.31 15.00 17.00
C GLU A 270 -6.73 14.07 15.92
N VAL A 271 -7.26 14.12 14.71
CA VAL A 271 -6.75 13.34 13.58
C VAL A 271 -5.35 13.81 13.19
N GLU A 272 -5.10 15.12 13.13
CA GLU A 272 -3.78 15.69 12.84
C GLU A 272 -2.74 15.25 13.87
N ASP A 273 -3.03 15.39 15.15
CA ASP A 273 -2.11 15.03 16.24
C ASP A 273 -1.73 13.55 16.18
N ARG A 274 -2.73 12.68 16.00
CA ARG A 274 -2.49 11.23 15.89
C ARG A 274 -1.71 10.84 14.63
N LEU A 275 -1.98 11.45 13.48
CA LEU A 275 -1.22 11.19 12.25
C LEU A 275 0.23 11.69 12.36
N ARG A 276 0.49 12.77 13.12
CA ARG A 276 1.85 13.24 13.40
C ARG A 276 2.68 12.21 14.17
N GLU A 277 2.08 11.50 15.13
CA GLU A 277 2.78 10.44 15.87
C GLU A 277 3.38 9.36 14.94
N TYR A 278 2.70 9.04 13.82
CA TYR A 278 3.26 8.11 12.82
C TYR A 278 4.49 8.66 12.12
N VAL A 279 4.49 9.96 11.80
CA VAL A 279 5.64 10.61 11.17
C VAL A 279 6.81 10.69 12.15
N ASP A 280 6.54 11.06 13.41
CA ASP A 280 7.56 11.11 14.47
C ASP A 280 8.15 9.72 14.74
N ALA A 281 7.37 8.67 14.56
CA ALA A 281 7.82 7.28 14.63
C ALA A 281 8.61 6.81 13.39
N GLY A 282 8.78 7.66 12.38
CA GLY A 282 9.63 7.41 11.21
C GLY A 282 8.88 7.05 9.93
N ALA A 283 7.56 7.21 9.88
CA ALA A 283 6.84 7.17 8.60
C ALA A 283 7.32 8.33 7.70
N THR A 284 7.65 8.02 6.46
CA THR A 284 8.02 9.02 5.45
C THR A 284 6.83 9.50 4.64
N GLU A 285 5.75 8.74 4.64
CA GLU A 285 4.49 8.99 3.95
C GLU A 285 3.35 8.34 4.74
N LEU A 286 2.13 8.86 4.57
CA LEU A 286 0.92 8.25 5.10
C LEU A 286 0.01 7.76 3.97
N LEU A 287 -0.55 6.58 4.15
CA LEU A 287 -1.64 6.04 3.36
C LEU A 287 -2.88 5.98 4.24
N VAL A 288 -3.78 6.95 4.09
CA VAL A 288 -5.02 6.96 4.86
C VAL A 288 -6.05 6.05 4.18
N THR A 289 -6.58 5.13 4.97
CA THR A 289 -7.54 4.10 4.53
C THR A 289 -8.86 4.25 5.25
N GLN A 290 -9.89 3.47 4.85
CA GLN A 290 -11.22 3.43 5.50
C GLN A 290 -11.82 4.82 5.78
N THR A 291 -11.58 5.78 4.92
CA THR A 291 -12.12 7.15 5.05
C THR A 291 -13.66 7.21 4.95
N ASP A 292 -14.27 6.13 4.45
CA ASP A 292 -15.70 5.93 4.26
C ASP A 292 -16.45 5.36 5.48
N LEU A 293 -15.74 5.02 6.58
CA LEU A 293 -16.36 4.51 7.82
C LEU A 293 -17.47 5.41 8.37
N GLY A 294 -17.33 6.73 8.21
CA GLY A 294 -18.34 7.70 8.62
C GLY A 294 -19.45 7.96 7.59
N GLY A 295 -19.39 7.31 6.42
CA GLY A 295 -20.23 7.59 5.26
C GLY A 295 -19.65 8.68 4.35
N THR A 296 -20.35 8.97 3.24
CA THR A 296 -19.82 9.81 2.15
C THR A 296 -19.48 11.24 2.59
N GLU A 297 -20.26 11.84 3.46
CA GLU A 297 -20.01 13.22 3.94
C GLU A 297 -18.70 13.27 4.75
N ALA A 298 -18.55 12.40 5.74
CA ALA A 298 -17.33 12.30 6.55
C ALA A 298 -16.11 11.94 5.70
N GLN A 299 -16.28 11.13 4.65
CA GLN A 299 -15.22 10.82 3.70
C GLN A 299 -14.73 12.08 2.96
N LEU A 300 -15.65 12.89 2.43
CA LEU A 300 -15.31 14.12 1.72
C LEU A 300 -14.67 15.16 2.64
N ASP A 301 -15.14 15.29 3.87
CA ASP A 301 -14.56 16.19 4.86
C ASP A 301 -13.16 15.73 5.26
N THR A 302 -12.96 14.43 5.47
CA THR A 302 -11.64 13.84 5.69
C THR A 302 -10.68 14.15 4.53
N TRP A 303 -11.11 13.98 3.28
CA TRP A 303 -10.27 14.26 2.11
C TRP A 303 -9.91 15.75 1.99
N ARG A 304 -10.87 16.66 2.24
CA ARG A 304 -10.61 18.12 2.25
C ARG A 304 -9.60 18.51 3.31
N PHE A 305 -9.76 17.97 4.52
CA PHE A 305 -8.83 18.18 5.61
C PHE A 305 -7.41 17.70 5.27
N LEU A 306 -7.28 16.44 4.81
CA LEU A 306 -5.98 15.85 4.45
C LEU A 306 -5.31 16.59 3.29
N GLY A 307 -6.08 16.99 2.27
CA GLY A 307 -5.58 17.74 1.13
C GLY A 307 -5.09 19.14 1.52
N ALA A 308 -5.82 19.86 2.37
CA ALA A 308 -5.41 21.14 2.89
C ALA A 308 -4.13 21.07 3.78
N ALA A 309 -3.96 19.96 4.48
CA ALA A 309 -2.79 19.72 5.30
C ALA A 309 -1.49 19.49 4.50
N THR A 310 -1.60 19.10 3.22
CA THR A 310 -0.45 18.77 2.34
C THR A 310 -0.12 19.85 1.30
N ALA A 311 -0.92 20.91 1.23
CA ALA A 311 -0.78 22.03 0.27
C ALA A 311 0.35 23.04 0.61
#